data_008f2241af97bf4f487fcccd07b0609f
#
_entry.id   008f2241af97bf4f487fcccd07b0609f
#
_cell.length_a   1.000
_cell.length_b   1.000
_cell.length_c   1.000
_cell.angle_alpha   90.00
_cell.angle_beta   90.00
_cell.angle_gamma   90.00
#
_symmetry.space_group_name_H-M   'P 1'
#
loop_
_entity.id
_entity.type
_entity.pdbx_description
1 polymer ?
#
loop_
_entity_poly.entity_id
_entity_poly.type
_entity_poly.pdbx_seq_one_letter_code
_entity_poly.pdbx_strand_id
1 'polypeptide(L)'
;MNIFYLDKDPKICAEMHLDKHSSKMLVEYAQLLSTAHRVLDGKEVTRLNKIGRTMKTYTHPTRDHYLYKSCHVNHPSNIWLRQSKANYEWLYDMWCCLHKEFQIRYGKDHMSFVKLKGILREVPENIPNVPFTQPLQAMPDDVKNIDSITAYRDYYIKYKKSFATWKTT
;
A
#
# COMPACT_ATOMS: atom_id res chain seq x y z
N MET A 1 2.53 1.79 7.83
CA MET A 1 1.87 1.77 6.50
C MET A 1 2.53 2.68 5.47
N ASN A 2 3.82 2.62 5.34
CA ASN A 2 4.50 3.39 4.30
C ASN A 2 4.31 2.78 2.93
N ILE A 3 4.31 3.60 1.90
CA ILE A 3 4.56 3.15 0.54
C ILE A 3 6.05 3.40 0.29
N PHE A 4 6.83 2.32 0.24
CA PHE A 4 8.27 2.42 0.01
C PHE A 4 8.53 2.72 -1.46
N TYR A 5 8.57 4.01 -1.78
CA TYR A 5 8.78 4.54 -3.12
C TYR A 5 10.28 4.60 -3.45
N LEU A 6 10.85 3.44 -3.78
CA LEU A 6 12.29 3.25 -3.98
C LEU A 6 12.75 3.51 -5.41
N ASP A 7 11.83 3.43 -6.35
CA ASP A 7 12.03 3.79 -7.76
C ASP A 7 10.68 4.18 -8.39
N LYS A 8 10.71 4.99 -9.43
CA LYS A 8 9.50 5.37 -10.18
C LYS A 8 8.95 4.23 -11.04
N ASP A 9 9.81 3.32 -11.48
CA ASP A 9 9.39 2.09 -12.17
C ASP A 9 8.85 1.09 -11.13
N PRO A 10 7.58 0.65 -11.26
CA PRO A 10 6.96 -0.27 -10.31
C PRO A 10 7.73 -1.59 -10.13
N LYS A 11 8.31 -2.10 -11.20
CA LYS A 11 9.07 -3.35 -11.17
C LYS A 11 10.38 -3.18 -10.40
N ILE A 12 11.15 -2.14 -10.74
CA ILE A 12 12.41 -1.83 -10.05
C ILE A 12 12.14 -1.53 -8.57
N CYS A 13 11.10 -0.75 -8.29
CA CYS A 13 10.68 -0.46 -6.92
C CYS A 13 10.38 -1.74 -6.13
N ALA A 14 9.67 -2.70 -6.73
CA ALA A 14 9.37 -3.99 -6.11
C ALA A 14 10.64 -4.81 -5.84
N GLU A 15 11.55 -4.89 -6.80
CA GLU A 15 12.84 -5.59 -6.67
C GLU A 15 13.71 -5.00 -5.54
N MET A 16 13.61 -3.69 -5.29
CA MET A 16 14.34 -3.00 -4.24
C MET A 16 13.77 -3.23 -2.84
N HIS A 17 12.55 -3.74 -2.70
CA HIS A 17 11.99 -4.07 -1.39
C HIS A 17 12.83 -5.15 -0.70
N LEU A 18 13.27 -4.87 0.54
CA LEU A 18 13.99 -5.86 1.34
C LEU A 18 13.07 -7.05 1.71
N ASP A 19 13.63 -8.20 2.06
CA ASP A 19 12.89 -9.44 2.25
C ASP A 19 11.73 -9.33 3.24
N LYS A 20 11.92 -8.69 4.39
CA LYS A 20 10.81 -8.47 5.34
C LYS A 20 9.68 -7.64 4.75
N HIS A 21 10.02 -6.64 3.92
CA HIS A 21 9.02 -5.80 3.24
C HIS A 21 8.34 -6.52 2.08
N SER A 22 9.04 -7.39 1.36
CA SER A 22 8.44 -8.13 0.25
C SER A 22 7.26 -9.01 0.67
N SER A 23 7.26 -9.49 1.91
CA SER A 23 6.14 -10.25 2.49
C SER A 23 5.12 -9.34 3.18
N LYS A 24 5.59 -8.53 4.14
CA LYS A 24 4.73 -7.67 4.96
C LYS A 24 3.91 -6.67 4.12
N MET A 25 4.54 -6.05 3.12
CA MET A 25 3.90 -5.00 2.34
C MET A 25 2.88 -5.54 1.34
N LEU A 26 2.90 -6.81 0.98
CA LEU A 26 1.81 -7.42 0.22
C LEU A 26 0.47 -7.35 0.95
N VAL A 27 0.48 -7.46 2.27
CA VAL A 27 -0.72 -7.25 3.10
C VAL A 27 -1.04 -5.76 3.22
N GLU A 28 -0.05 -4.94 3.58
CA GLU A 28 -0.28 -3.51 3.86
C GLU A 28 -0.70 -2.73 2.61
N TYR A 29 -0.13 -3.01 1.44
CA TYR A 29 -0.58 -2.40 0.19
C TYR A 29 -1.98 -2.85 -0.21
N ALA A 30 -2.34 -4.12 0.02
CA ALA A 30 -3.71 -4.59 -0.16
C ALA A 30 -4.70 -3.89 0.79
N GLN A 31 -4.29 -3.62 2.03
CA GLN A 31 -5.09 -2.84 2.99
C GLN A 31 -5.26 -1.38 2.53
N LEU A 32 -4.20 -0.74 2.02
CA LEU A 32 -4.27 0.61 1.46
C LEU A 32 -5.24 0.69 0.27
N LEU A 33 -5.10 -0.23 -0.70
CA LEU A 33 -5.96 -0.30 -1.89
C LEU A 33 -7.42 -0.58 -1.50
N SER A 34 -7.67 -1.50 -0.56
CA SER A 34 -9.01 -1.79 -0.04
C SER A 34 -9.63 -0.59 0.69
N THR A 35 -8.83 0.13 1.47
CA THR A 35 -9.28 1.31 2.20
C THR A 35 -9.68 2.43 1.23
N ALA A 36 -8.95 2.61 0.10
CA ALA A 36 -9.33 3.57 -0.92
C ALA A 36 -10.72 3.30 -1.48
N HIS A 37 -11.05 2.05 -1.81
CA HIS A 37 -12.40 1.67 -2.26
C HIS A 37 -13.46 1.99 -1.20
N ARG A 38 -13.20 1.64 0.06
CA ARG A 38 -14.16 1.84 1.14
C ARG A 38 -14.42 3.31 1.44
N VAL A 39 -13.38 4.15 1.43
CA VAL A 39 -13.51 5.58 1.71
C VAL A 39 -14.19 6.32 0.57
N LEU A 40 -13.82 6.02 -0.69
CA LEU A 40 -14.33 6.74 -1.85
C LEU A 40 -15.73 6.28 -2.28
N ASP A 41 -16.00 4.98 -2.25
CA ASP A 41 -17.23 4.39 -2.77
C ASP A 41 -18.17 3.84 -1.68
N GLY A 42 -17.71 3.83 -0.43
CA GLY A 42 -18.45 3.30 0.71
C GLY A 42 -19.07 4.37 1.58
N LYS A 43 -19.47 3.95 2.77
CA LYS A 43 -20.07 4.81 3.80
C LYS A 43 -19.36 4.65 5.13
N GLU A 44 -19.11 5.77 5.83
CA GLU A 44 -18.65 5.76 7.21
C GLU A 44 -19.76 5.21 8.10
N VAL A 45 -19.42 4.27 8.96
CA VAL A 45 -20.30 3.70 9.97
C VAL A 45 -19.58 3.64 11.30
N THR A 46 -20.35 3.75 12.39
CA THR A 46 -19.83 3.63 13.75
C THR A 46 -20.07 2.20 14.25
N ARG A 47 -19.03 1.58 14.79
CA ARG A 47 -19.09 0.23 15.39
C ARG A 47 -18.43 0.27 16.78
N LEU A 48 -18.79 -0.68 17.62
CA LEU A 48 -18.06 -0.94 18.85
C LEU A 48 -16.91 -1.92 18.56
N ASN A 49 -15.74 -1.65 19.10
CA ASN A 49 -14.63 -2.59 19.07
C ASN A 49 -14.80 -3.68 20.15
N LYS A 50 -13.87 -4.64 20.21
CA LYS A 50 -13.91 -5.77 21.14
C LYS A 50 -13.94 -5.37 22.63
N ILE A 51 -13.52 -4.15 22.95
CA ILE A 51 -13.50 -3.61 24.32
C ILE A 51 -14.60 -2.57 24.55
N GLY A 52 -15.61 -2.52 23.67
CA GLY A 52 -16.78 -1.65 23.82
C GLY A 52 -16.55 -0.17 23.48
N ARG A 53 -15.42 0.21 22.89
CA ARG A 53 -15.17 1.59 22.44
C ARG A 53 -15.73 1.82 21.05
N THR A 54 -16.34 2.97 20.85
CA THR A 54 -16.81 3.43 19.55
C THR A 54 -15.63 3.65 18.59
N MET A 55 -15.74 3.09 17.41
CA MET A 55 -14.78 3.30 16.32
C MET A 55 -15.50 3.58 15.01
N LYS A 56 -14.91 4.46 14.21
CA LYS A 56 -15.37 4.72 12.84
C LYS A 56 -14.73 3.72 11.89
N THR A 57 -15.52 3.20 10.97
CA THR A 57 -15.08 2.30 9.91
C THR A 57 -15.87 2.60 8.64
N TYR A 58 -15.54 1.95 7.55
CA TYR A 58 -16.21 2.14 6.27
C TYR A 58 -16.74 0.81 5.74
N THR A 59 -17.98 0.79 5.26
CA THR A 59 -18.57 -0.34 4.54
C THR A 59 -18.58 -0.04 3.05
N HIS A 60 -18.57 -1.08 2.22
CA HIS A 60 -18.69 -0.95 0.77
C HIS A 60 -20.00 -1.57 0.28
N PRO A 61 -20.75 -0.93 -0.64
CA PRO A 61 -22.10 -1.37 -1.01
C PRO A 61 -22.13 -2.76 -1.66
N THR A 62 -21.11 -3.12 -2.45
CA THR A 62 -21.08 -4.37 -3.21
C THR A 62 -19.88 -5.27 -2.94
N ARG A 63 -18.81 -4.75 -2.32
CA ARG A 63 -17.54 -5.46 -2.12
C ARG A 63 -17.15 -5.64 -0.65
N ASP A 64 -18.07 -5.40 0.27
CA ASP A 64 -17.79 -5.36 1.72
C ASP A 64 -17.22 -6.69 2.24
N HIS A 65 -17.64 -7.82 1.68
CA HIS A 65 -17.17 -9.15 2.07
C HIS A 65 -15.79 -9.53 1.52
N TYR A 66 -15.34 -8.85 0.48
CA TYR A 66 -14.09 -9.19 -0.22
C TYR A 66 -12.93 -8.30 0.21
N LEU A 67 -13.18 -7.00 0.31
CA LEU A 67 -12.15 -6.01 0.65
C LEU A 67 -11.69 -6.17 2.11
N TYR A 68 -10.40 -5.96 2.33
CA TYR A 68 -9.92 -5.79 3.70
C TYR A 68 -10.63 -4.62 4.38
N LYS A 69 -10.74 -4.69 5.71
CA LYS A 69 -11.34 -3.62 6.51
C LYS A 69 -10.53 -2.33 6.35
N SER A 70 -11.21 -1.20 6.40
CA SER A 70 -10.54 0.10 6.40
C SER A 70 -9.63 0.23 7.61
N CYS A 71 -8.43 0.73 7.39
CA CYS A 71 -7.46 0.95 8.44
C CYS A 71 -6.62 2.19 8.15
N HIS A 72 -6.18 2.88 9.20
CA HIS A 72 -5.32 4.06 9.10
C HIS A 72 -5.75 5.07 8.04
N VAL A 73 -7.06 5.37 7.98
CA VAL A 73 -7.70 6.18 6.93
C VAL A 73 -7.03 7.55 6.74
N ASN A 74 -6.55 8.14 7.83
CA ASN A 74 -5.89 9.46 7.82
C ASN A 74 -4.36 9.39 7.72
N HIS A 75 -3.79 8.21 7.55
CA HIS A 75 -2.35 8.09 7.32
C HIS A 75 -1.97 8.73 5.96
N PRO A 76 -0.84 9.45 5.86
CA PRO A 76 -0.43 10.13 4.62
C PRO A 76 -0.45 9.24 3.38
N SER A 77 -0.03 7.98 3.48
CA SER A 77 -0.06 7.02 2.36
C SER A 77 -1.48 6.70 1.89
N ASN A 78 -2.44 6.57 2.82
CA ASN A 78 -3.85 6.37 2.49
C ASN A 78 -4.47 7.60 1.81
N ILE A 79 -4.14 8.79 2.30
CA ILE A 79 -4.62 10.05 1.71
C ILE A 79 -4.06 10.18 0.28
N TRP A 80 -2.76 10.01 0.11
CA TRP A 80 -2.10 10.08 -1.19
C TRP A 80 -2.70 9.11 -2.22
N LEU A 81 -2.95 7.87 -1.81
CA LEU A 81 -3.45 6.83 -2.70
C LEU A 81 -4.80 7.18 -3.33
N ARG A 82 -5.72 7.74 -2.53
CA ARG A 82 -7.07 8.09 -3.01
C ARG A 82 -7.19 9.46 -3.63
N GLN A 83 -6.12 10.24 -3.70
CA GLN A 83 -6.11 11.55 -4.35
C GLN A 83 -6.08 11.48 -5.88
N SER A 84 -5.61 10.38 -6.45
CA SER A 84 -5.41 10.26 -7.89
C SER A 84 -5.58 8.82 -8.37
N LYS A 85 -6.31 8.66 -9.47
CA LYS A 85 -6.37 7.38 -10.20
C LYS A 85 -4.98 6.89 -10.57
N ALA A 86 -4.11 7.77 -11.06
CA ALA A 86 -2.73 7.41 -11.42
C ALA A 86 -1.91 6.93 -10.22
N ASN A 87 -2.13 7.51 -9.03
CA ASN A 87 -1.50 7.05 -7.79
C ASN A 87 -1.95 5.61 -7.43
N TYR A 88 -3.25 5.36 -7.53
CA TYR A 88 -3.82 4.03 -7.27
C TYR A 88 -3.28 2.98 -8.24
N GLU A 89 -3.29 3.29 -9.53
CA GLU A 89 -2.80 2.39 -10.58
C GLU A 89 -1.30 2.08 -10.40
N TRP A 90 -0.51 3.08 -10.06
CA TRP A 90 0.91 2.88 -9.78
C TRP A 90 1.14 1.92 -8.60
N LEU A 91 0.43 2.10 -7.49
CA LEU A 91 0.57 1.21 -6.35
C LEU A 91 0.08 -0.21 -6.67
N TYR A 92 -1.03 -0.34 -7.40
CA TYR A 92 -1.51 -1.65 -7.84
C TYR A 92 -0.47 -2.37 -8.71
N ASP A 93 0.13 -1.70 -9.67
CA ASP A 93 1.16 -2.26 -10.54
C ASP A 93 2.40 -2.68 -9.74
N MET A 94 2.85 -1.83 -8.83
CA MET A 94 3.97 -2.16 -7.96
C MET A 94 3.63 -3.34 -7.03
N TRP A 95 2.44 -3.42 -6.50
CA TRP A 95 1.97 -4.54 -5.69
C TRP A 95 1.94 -5.86 -6.48
N CYS A 96 1.54 -5.83 -7.76
CA CYS A 96 1.63 -6.98 -8.65
C CYS A 96 3.09 -7.41 -8.89
N CYS A 97 3.99 -6.46 -9.10
CA CYS A 97 5.42 -6.75 -9.26
C CYS A 97 6.02 -7.29 -7.96
N LEU A 98 5.61 -6.76 -6.80
CA LEU A 98 6.07 -7.23 -5.50
C LEU A 98 5.63 -8.69 -5.23
N HIS A 99 4.44 -9.08 -5.69
CA HIS A 99 4.02 -10.48 -5.60
C HIS A 99 4.90 -11.40 -6.48
N LYS A 100 5.29 -10.98 -7.67
CA LYS A 100 6.24 -11.73 -8.51
C LYS A 100 7.58 -11.89 -7.80
N GLU A 101 8.10 -10.82 -7.19
CA GLU A 101 9.29 -10.90 -6.34
C GLU A 101 9.13 -11.89 -5.18
N PHE A 102 7.98 -11.86 -4.53
CA PHE A 102 7.67 -12.81 -3.45
C PHE A 102 7.69 -14.26 -3.95
N GLN A 103 7.11 -14.54 -5.12
CA GLN A 103 7.15 -15.87 -5.73
C GLN A 103 8.58 -16.30 -6.04
N ILE A 104 9.40 -15.41 -6.60
CA ILE A 104 10.82 -15.69 -6.90
C ILE A 104 11.59 -16.01 -5.62
N ARG A 105 11.40 -15.22 -4.56
CA ARG A 105 12.13 -15.35 -3.29
C ARG A 105 11.69 -16.53 -2.43
N TYR A 106 10.40 -16.88 -2.46
CA TYR A 106 9.79 -17.83 -1.51
C TYR A 106 9.11 -19.04 -2.17
N GLY A 107 9.00 -19.10 -3.48
CA GLY A 107 8.45 -20.23 -4.23
C GLY A 107 6.96 -20.50 -4.01
N LYS A 108 6.19 -19.50 -3.60
CA LYS A 108 4.76 -19.64 -3.27
C LYS A 108 3.97 -18.36 -3.52
N ASP A 109 2.66 -18.49 -3.61
CA ASP A 109 1.74 -17.35 -3.68
C ASP A 109 1.49 -16.73 -2.30
N HIS A 110 1.29 -15.42 -2.29
CA HIS A 110 0.83 -14.70 -1.11
C HIS A 110 -0.70 -14.58 -1.11
N MET A 111 -1.34 -15.01 -0.02
CA MET A 111 -2.81 -15.11 0.06
C MET A 111 -3.54 -13.79 -0.15
N SER A 112 -2.98 -12.66 0.32
CA SER A 112 -3.60 -11.34 0.08
C SER A 112 -3.69 -11.02 -1.41
N PHE A 113 -2.68 -11.38 -2.18
CA PHE A 113 -2.66 -11.19 -3.62
C PHE A 113 -3.68 -12.10 -4.32
N VAL A 114 -3.67 -13.39 -4.00
CA VAL A 114 -4.60 -14.36 -4.60
C VAL A 114 -6.05 -13.94 -4.40
N LYS A 115 -6.38 -13.48 -3.18
CA LYS A 115 -7.75 -13.07 -2.84
C LYS A 115 -8.20 -11.78 -3.51
N LEU A 116 -7.30 -10.82 -3.67
CA LEU A 116 -7.68 -9.44 -3.94
C LEU A 116 -7.25 -8.91 -5.31
N LYS A 117 -6.36 -9.59 -6.04
CA LYS A 117 -5.85 -9.07 -7.32
C LYS A 117 -6.94 -8.69 -8.32
N GLY A 118 -7.96 -9.52 -8.45
CA GLY A 118 -9.06 -9.27 -9.40
C GLY A 118 -9.93 -8.09 -9.01
N ILE A 119 -10.23 -7.96 -7.71
CA ILE A 119 -11.08 -6.88 -7.17
C ILE A 119 -10.34 -5.54 -7.19
N LEU A 120 -9.08 -5.54 -6.77
CA LEU A 120 -8.27 -4.32 -6.66
C LEU A 120 -7.77 -3.81 -8.01
N ARG A 121 -7.84 -4.62 -9.07
CA ARG A 121 -7.52 -4.18 -10.43
C ARG A 121 -8.42 -3.04 -10.90
N GLU A 122 -9.68 -3.05 -10.51
CA GLU A 122 -10.59 -1.96 -10.79
C GLU A 122 -10.35 -0.81 -9.82
N VAL A 123 -10.24 0.39 -10.35
CA VAL A 123 -10.09 1.60 -9.53
C VAL A 123 -11.42 1.93 -8.85
N PRO A 124 -11.42 2.61 -7.68
CA PRO A 124 -12.65 3.15 -7.10
C PRO A 124 -13.41 4.06 -8.09
N GLU A 125 -14.73 3.98 -8.11
CA GLU A 125 -15.56 4.78 -9.04
C GLU A 125 -15.38 6.29 -8.80
N ASN A 126 -15.27 6.70 -7.54
CA ASN A 126 -15.19 8.10 -7.14
C ASN A 126 -13.75 8.62 -6.98
N ILE A 127 -12.75 7.91 -7.51
CA ILE A 127 -11.36 8.39 -7.44
C ILE A 127 -11.14 9.55 -8.43
N PRO A 128 -10.46 10.65 -8.02
CA PRO A 128 -10.15 11.75 -8.93
C PRO A 128 -9.25 11.30 -10.08
N ASN A 129 -9.61 11.67 -11.30
CA ASN A 129 -8.79 11.40 -12.49
C ASN A 129 -7.81 12.56 -12.73
N VAL A 130 -6.78 12.63 -11.92
CA VAL A 130 -5.71 13.65 -11.96
C VAL A 130 -4.35 12.98 -12.10
N PRO A 131 -3.29 13.73 -12.51
CA PRO A 131 -1.96 13.16 -12.70
C PRO A 131 -1.36 12.54 -11.45
N PHE A 132 -0.38 11.66 -11.66
CA PHE A 132 0.44 11.07 -10.62
C PHE A 132 1.22 12.13 -9.83
N THR A 133 1.29 11.94 -8.53
CA THR A 133 2.14 12.72 -7.63
C THR A 133 3.09 11.79 -6.86
N GLN A 134 4.20 12.32 -6.36
CA GLN A 134 5.09 11.53 -5.51
C GLN A 134 4.37 11.09 -4.22
N PRO A 135 4.56 9.85 -3.75
CA PRO A 135 4.07 9.41 -2.45
C PRO A 135 4.50 10.33 -1.32
N LEU A 136 3.59 10.58 -0.38
CA LEU A 136 3.90 11.38 0.80
C LEU A 136 4.93 10.68 1.69
N GLN A 137 5.85 11.47 2.25
CA GLN A 137 6.96 10.98 3.05
C GLN A 137 6.54 10.78 4.51
N ALA A 138 6.29 9.53 4.89
CA ALA A 138 5.92 9.13 6.25
C ALA A 138 7.14 8.49 6.94
N MET A 139 8.12 9.31 7.30
CA MET A 139 9.40 8.90 7.88
C MET A 139 9.94 10.01 8.78
N PRO A 140 11.00 9.73 9.58
CA PRO A 140 11.68 10.77 10.37
C PRO A 140 12.19 11.93 9.50
N ASP A 141 12.15 13.15 10.04
CA ASP A 141 12.48 14.39 9.29
C ASP A 141 13.91 14.42 8.76
N ASP A 142 14.83 13.76 9.42
CA ASP A 142 16.25 13.71 9.06
C ASP A 142 16.56 12.96 7.75
N VAL A 143 15.60 12.20 7.22
CA VAL A 143 15.71 11.52 5.91
C VAL A 143 14.72 12.06 4.89
N LYS A 144 13.89 13.04 5.24
CA LYS A 144 12.99 13.66 4.28
C LYS A 144 13.75 14.50 3.26
N ASN A 145 13.26 14.50 2.02
CA ASN A 145 13.88 15.21 0.89
C ASN A 145 12.78 15.77 -0.03
N ILE A 146 13.15 16.68 -0.93
CA ILE A 146 12.24 17.16 -2.00
C ILE A 146 11.82 15.98 -2.90
N ASP A 147 12.77 15.09 -3.20
CA ASP A 147 12.54 13.87 -3.95
C ASP A 147 12.18 12.70 -3.02
N SER A 148 10.97 12.16 -3.16
CA SER A 148 10.50 11.05 -2.33
C SER A 148 11.31 9.77 -2.53
N ILE A 149 11.83 9.50 -3.71
CA ILE A 149 12.68 8.33 -3.97
C ILE A 149 13.96 8.43 -3.13
N THR A 150 14.63 9.58 -3.17
CA THR A 150 15.83 9.84 -2.35
C THR A 150 15.51 9.66 -0.86
N ALA A 151 14.40 10.22 -0.39
CA ALA A 151 13.97 10.12 0.99
C ALA A 151 13.75 8.64 1.43
N TYR A 152 13.05 7.84 0.63
CA TYR A 152 12.81 6.44 0.97
C TYR A 152 14.05 5.56 0.86
N ARG A 153 14.97 5.85 -0.07
CA ARG A 153 16.28 5.18 -0.16
C ARG A 153 17.14 5.49 1.06
N ASP A 154 17.22 6.75 1.47
CA ASP A 154 17.94 7.17 2.69
C ASP A 154 17.30 6.56 3.94
N TYR A 155 15.99 6.47 3.99
CA TYR A 155 15.27 5.79 5.06
C TYR A 155 15.65 4.31 5.16
N TYR A 156 15.78 3.62 4.03
CA TYR A 156 16.27 2.24 3.98
C TYR A 156 17.70 2.13 4.51
N ILE A 157 18.60 2.99 4.05
CA ILE A 157 20.01 2.99 4.44
C ILE A 157 20.16 3.27 5.93
N LYS A 158 19.49 4.29 6.43
CA LYS A 158 19.67 4.76 7.81
C LYS A 158 18.95 3.89 8.85
N TYR A 159 17.72 3.48 8.58
CA TYR A 159 16.85 2.85 9.58
C TYR A 159 16.56 1.37 9.35
N LYS A 160 16.84 0.83 8.18
CA LYS A 160 16.51 -0.55 7.82
C LYS A 160 17.74 -1.41 7.55
N LYS A 161 18.92 -0.83 7.40
CA LYS A 161 20.17 -1.52 7.06
C LYS A 161 20.49 -2.69 7.99
N SER A 162 20.22 -2.57 9.27
CA SER A 162 20.55 -3.59 10.27
C SER A 162 19.87 -4.95 10.03
N PHE A 163 18.73 -4.99 9.34
CA PHE A 163 17.99 -6.20 9.01
C PHE A 163 17.69 -6.35 7.52
N ALA A 164 18.28 -5.50 6.68
CA ALA A 164 18.04 -5.51 5.24
C ALA A 164 18.74 -6.70 4.59
N THR A 165 17.97 -7.56 3.96
CA THR A 165 18.43 -8.67 3.12
C THR A 165 17.61 -8.73 1.85
N TRP A 166 18.20 -9.23 0.79
CA TRP A 166 17.55 -9.49 -0.50
C TRP A 166 17.88 -10.92 -0.92
N LYS A 167 16.89 -11.79 -0.82
CA LYS A 167 17.01 -13.17 -1.29
C LYS A 167 17.17 -13.19 -2.79
N THR A 168 18.24 -13.81 -3.26
CA THR A 168 18.43 -14.18 -4.65
C THR A 168 18.12 -15.66 -4.81
N THR A 169 17.52 -16.02 -5.96
CA THR A 169 17.34 -17.44 -6.35
C THR A 169 18.67 -18.10 -6.65
#